data_c44a1fc36a93d9b10b1df05eeda8d2e2
#
_entry.id   c44a1fc36a93d9b10b1df05eeda8d2e2
#
_cell.length_a   1.000
_cell.length_b   1.000
_cell.length_c   1.000
_cell.angle_alpha   90.00
_cell.angle_beta   90.00
_cell.angle_gamma   90.00
#
_symmetry.space_group_name_H-M   'P 1'
#
loop_
_entity.id
_entity.type
_entity.pdbx_description
1 polymer ?
#
loop_
_entity_poly.entity_id
_entity_poly.type
_entity_poly.pdbx_seq_one_letter_code
_entity_poly.pdbx_strand_id
1 'polypeptide(L)'
;MLLQMGVSIVILRLLTPEQMGIMAIPVVFSSLALVMVDSGFSQTLIRKAVPSEEDYKSVFVFNIAVSVLLYLLLVGAMPWIARFYGMPELVRIAPVLFLLVPLNALCVIQNTIFTRQFRFARLSKVVFTSSLVSGLVAIGMAWAGCGIWSLVGQRVVAMGVRAMLLWGLSDWRPRAAFDAGRLRAMAPYSFRLLATDLISSVYNNVSLLFVGKLYAADVLGFFNQAQKLKELPVTSTMQAVQSVTFPALSKIADDERKFAESYRQVVMIVAFVMLPMMAGLIVVAPEMVDSLLGEKWMPMVPYFQVISLAGMFAPIATVSNNVLKVKSNGRIIVRLEVVKKVVMTLVLILTIPHSVLAVTWGLSAMAFFEMILNFGATTRYAGLTAGRFLRTLLPIASATAAMFGVVWAFGHFTSFAPLPTFLLKVAVGVVCYAGFGALFRLEAMRVAWELVKKLFR
;
A
#
# COMPACT_ATOMS: atom_id res chain seq x y z
N MET A 1 -6.95 -0.84 -11.40
CA MET A 1 -6.84 0.25 -10.42
C MET A 1 -7.96 1.27 -10.58
N LEU A 2 -8.16 1.89 -11.75
CA LEU A 2 -9.25 2.86 -11.98
C LEU A 2 -10.66 2.31 -11.68
N LEU A 3 -10.95 1.07 -12.12
CA LEU A 3 -12.22 0.40 -11.82
C LEU A 3 -12.47 0.30 -10.30
N GLN A 4 -11.47 -0.16 -9.54
CA GLN A 4 -11.59 -0.29 -8.09
C GLN A 4 -11.78 1.08 -7.40
N MET A 5 -11.11 2.10 -7.92
CA MET A 5 -11.28 3.47 -7.43
C MET A 5 -12.70 3.98 -7.67
N GLY A 6 -13.25 3.79 -8.88
CA GLY A 6 -14.64 4.16 -9.19
C GLY A 6 -15.65 3.44 -8.30
N VAL A 7 -15.51 2.11 -8.14
CA VAL A 7 -16.35 1.32 -7.22
C VAL A 7 -16.23 1.84 -5.78
N SER A 8 -15.00 2.13 -5.32
CA SER A 8 -14.77 2.64 -3.96
C SER A 8 -15.46 3.99 -3.73
N ILE A 9 -15.41 4.91 -4.69
CA ILE A 9 -16.08 6.23 -4.60
C ILE A 9 -17.60 6.04 -4.45
N VAL A 10 -18.21 5.19 -5.29
CA VAL A 10 -19.64 4.92 -5.21
C VAL A 10 -20.02 4.34 -3.85
N ILE A 11 -19.26 3.36 -3.38
CA ILE A 11 -19.51 2.73 -2.07
C ILE A 11 -19.36 3.75 -0.93
N LEU A 12 -18.33 4.59 -0.96
CA LEU A 12 -18.11 5.61 0.07
C LEU A 12 -19.21 6.67 0.10
N ARG A 13 -19.84 6.98 -1.04
CA ARG A 13 -21.02 7.85 -1.07
C ARG A 13 -22.25 7.22 -0.42
N LEU A 14 -22.39 5.92 -0.51
CA LEU A 14 -23.55 5.21 0.02
C LEU A 14 -23.40 4.84 1.49
N LEU A 15 -22.18 4.51 1.93
CA LEU A 15 -21.90 4.06 3.30
C LEU A 15 -21.48 5.20 4.23
N THR A 16 -21.65 4.98 5.56
CA THR A 16 -21.23 5.92 6.59
C THR A 16 -19.78 5.71 7.00
N PRO A 17 -19.10 6.75 7.52
CA PRO A 17 -17.76 6.61 8.10
C PRO A 17 -17.67 5.56 9.20
N GLU A 18 -18.68 5.45 10.04
CA GLU A 18 -18.78 4.44 11.11
C GLU A 18 -18.73 3.01 10.56
N GLN A 19 -19.52 2.71 9.52
CA GLN A 19 -19.51 1.40 8.86
C GLN A 19 -18.13 1.05 8.29
N MET A 20 -17.42 2.05 7.75
CA MET A 20 -16.05 1.88 7.26
C MET A 20 -15.04 1.66 8.39
N GLY A 21 -15.26 2.28 9.54
CA GLY A 21 -14.45 2.08 10.75
C GLY A 21 -14.65 0.69 11.34
N ILE A 22 -15.90 0.25 11.53
CA ILE A 22 -16.21 -1.11 12.00
C ILE A 22 -15.57 -2.16 11.09
N MET A 23 -15.64 -1.96 9.77
CA MET A 23 -15.05 -2.88 8.79
C MET A 23 -13.51 -2.91 8.84
N ALA A 24 -12.86 -1.85 9.33
CA ALA A 24 -11.40 -1.75 9.35
C ALA A 24 -10.76 -2.83 10.25
N ILE A 25 -11.33 -3.09 11.42
CA ILE A 25 -10.76 -4.03 12.40
C ILE A 25 -10.71 -5.47 11.88
N PRO A 26 -11.81 -6.10 11.42
CA PRO A 26 -11.74 -7.49 10.94
C PRO A 26 -10.93 -7.61 9.64
N VAL A 27 -10.80 -6.53 8.86
CA VAL A 27 -9.90 -6.50 7.69
C VAL A 27 -8.44 -6.62 8.10
N VAL A 28 -8.00 -5.97 9.18
CA VAL A 28 -6.65 -6.12 9.71
C VAL A 28 -6.39 -7.56 10.13
N PHE A 29 -7.28 -8.17 10.91
CA PHE A 29 -7.13 -9.57 11.31
C PHE A 29 -7.13 -10.52 10.10
N SER A 30 -7.98 -10.25 9.10
CA SER A 30 -7.94 -11.00 7.83
C SER A 30 -6.59 -10.87 7.13
N SER A 31 -6.01 -9.66 7.06
CA SER A 31 -4.74 -9.42 6.38
C SER A 31 -3.59 -10.18 7.05
N LEU A 32 -3.56 -10.22 8.38
CA LEU A 32 -2.59 -11.00 9.15
C LEU A 32 -2.75 -12.50 8.89
N ALA A 33 -3.98 -13.00 8.88
CA ALA A 33 -4.26 -14.40 8.58
C ALA A 33 -3.86 -14.78 7.14
N LEU A 34 -4.11 -13.91 6.17
CA LEU A 34 -3.70 -14.13 4.78
C LEU A 34 -2.18 -14.26 4.62
N VAL A 35 -1.40 -13.44 5.34
CA VAL A 35 0.07 -13.56 5.40
C VAL A 35 0.47 -14.92 6.01
N MET A 36 -0.21 -15.36 7.08
CA MET A 36 0.07 -16.65 7.71
C MET A 36 -0.27 -17.84 6.81
N VAL A 37 -1.34 -17.76 6.02
CA VAL A 37 -1.74 -18.82 5.08
C VAL A 37 -0.73 -18.96 3.95
N ASP A 38 -0.22 -17.87 3.39
CA ASP A 38 0.84 -17.95 2.37
C ASP A 38 2.14 -18.51 2.95
N SER A 39 2.43 -18.20 4.22
CA SER A 39 3.52 -18.80 5.03
C SER A 39 4.89 -18.78 4.34
N GLY A 40 5.09 -17.95 3.31
CA GLY A 40 6.32 -17.90 2.52
C GLY A 40 6.58 -19.12 1.62
N PHE A 41 5.71 -20.15 1.66
CA PHE A 41 5.87 -21.32 0.80
C PHE A 41 5.70 -21.00 -0.68
N SER A 42 4.85 -20.05 -1.06
CA SER A 42 4.73 -19.59 -2.43
C SER A 42 6.05 -19.10 -2.99
N GLN A 43 6.76 -18.26 -2.24
CA GLN A 43 8.09 -17.75 -2.62
C GLN A 43 9.13 -18.86 -2.69
N THR A 44 9.06 -19.83 -1.76
CA THR A 44 9.92 -21.02 -1.76
C THR A 44 9.70 -21.87 -3.00
N LEU A 45 8.45 -22.11 -3.39
CA LEU A 45 8.10 -22.82 -4.62
C LEU A 45 8.54 -22.07 -5.89
N ILE A 46 8.41 -20.73 -5.90
CA ILE A 46 8.88 -19.92 -7.02
C ILE A 46 10.40 -20.02 -7.18
N ARG A 47 11.15 -20.02 -6.06
CA ARG A 47 12.60 -20.08 -6.05
C ARG A 47 13.15 -21.46 -6.42
N LYS A 48 12.41 -22.56 -6.12
CA LYS A 48 12.85 -23.93 -6.40
C LYS A 48 12.97 -24.12 -7.91
N ALA A 49 14.14 -24.62 -8.40
CA ALA A 49 14.41 -24.78 -9.82
C ALA A 49 13.34 -25.64 -10.52
N VAL A 50 13.07 -26.82 -9.98
CA VAL A 50 12.03 -27.75 -10.49
C VAL A 50 11.19 -28.23 -9.31
N PRO A 51 10.06 -27.57 -8.98
CA PRO A 51 9.13 -28.10 -7.99
C PRO A 51 8.35 -29.27 -8.58
N SER A 52 8.18 -30.31 -7.78
CA SER A 52 7.40 -31.49 -8.18
C SER A 52 5.91 -31.31 -7.85
N GLU A 53 5.08 -32.20 -8.39
CA GLU A 53 3.63 -32.20 -8.09
C GLU A 53 3.35 -32.46 -6.59
N GLU A 54 4.18 -33.26 -5.93
CA GLU A 54 4.07 -33.49 -4.49
C GLU A 54 4.42 -32.24 -3.68
N ASP A 55 5.37 -31.40 -4.14
CA ASP A 55 5.67 -30.10 -3.51
C ASP A 55 4.43 -29.20 -3.53
N TYR A 56 3.79 -29.04 -4.69
CA TYR A 56 2.57 -28.24 -4.81
C TYR A 56 1.43 -28.81 -3.97
N LYS A 57 1.23 -30.13 -4.00
CA LYS A 57 0.18 -30.78 -3.21
C LYS A 57 0.40 -30.63 -1.71
N SER A 58 1.64 -30.83 -1.25
CA SER A 58 1.95 -30.76 0.17
C SER A 58 1.76 -29.34 0.70
N VAL A 59 2.21 -28.31 -0.03
CA VAL A 59 1.96 -26.91 0.32
C VAL A 59 0.48 -26.56 0.25
N PHE A 60 -0.26 -27.05 -0.73
CA PHE A 60 -1.71 -26.84 -0.85
C PHE A 60 -2.46 -27.37 0.38
N VAL A 61 -2.21 -28.63 0.75
CA VAL A 61 -2.87 -29.25 1.92
C VAL A 61 -2.50 -28.50 3.20
N PHE A 62 -1.24 -28.14 3.37
CA PHE A 62 -0.79 -27.35 4.50
C PHE A 62 -1.51 -25.99 4.59
N ASN A 63 -1.56 -25.25 3.48
CA ASN A 63 -2.23 -23.94 3.43
C ASN A 63 -3.73 -24.06 3.72
N ILE A 64 -4.42 -25.08 3.21
CA ILE A 64 -5.83 -25.35 3.54
C ILE A 64 -5.97 -25.64 5.04
N ALA A 65 -5.16 -26.54 5.60
CA ALA A 65 -5.24 -26.88 7.03
C ALA A 65 -5.00 -25.65 7.92
N VAL A 66 -3.96 -24.86 7.62
CA VAL A 66 -3.66 -23.61 8.34
C VAL A 66 -4.80 -22.61 8.17
N SER A 67 -5.37 -22.47 6.97
CA SER A 67 -6.46 -21.52 6.72
C SER A 67 -7.74 -21.86 7.46
N VAL A 68 -8.10 -23.14 7.54
CA VAL A 68 -9.26 -23.60 8.32
C VAL A 68 -9.01 -23.40 9.81
N LEU A 69 -7.83 -23.73 10.31
CA LEU A 69 -7.47 -23.49 11.70
C LEU A 69 -7.54 -22.00 12.06
N LEU A 70 -6.95 -21.13 11.24
CA LEU A 70 -6.98 -19.68 11.44
C LEU A 70 -8.40 -19.13 11.36
N TYR A 71 -9.21 -19.62 10.42
CA TYR A 71 -10.61 -19.24 10.32
C TYR A 71 -11.36 -19.56 11.62
N LEU A 72 -11.25 -20.79 12.12
CA LEU A 72 -11.91 -21.22 13.35
C LEU A 72 -11.40 -20.43 14.56
N LEU A 73 -10.09 -20.20 14.66
CA LEU A 73 -9.51 -19.39 15.73
C LEU A 73 -10.01 -17.94 15.70
N LEU A 74 -10.05 -17.31 14.53
CA LEU A 74 -10.53 -15.94 14.39
C LEU A 74 -12.03 -15.81 14.68
N VAL A 75 -12.83 -16.74 14.19
CA VAL A 75 -14.29 -16.77 14.48
C VAL A 75 -14.52 -16.99 15.97
N GLY A 76 -13.79 -17.93 16.59
CA GLY A 76 -13.88 -18.20 18.03
C GLY A 76 -13.39 -17.03 18.90
N ALA A 77 -12.35 -16.30 18.44
CA ALA A 77 -11.84 -15.13 19.16
C ALA A 77 -12.70 -13.87 18.98
N MET A 78 -13.60 -13.86 17.97
CA MET A 78 -14.34 -12.63 17.62
C MET A 78 -15.19 -12.05 18.74
N PRO A 79 -15.90 -12.82 19.58
CA PRO A 79 -16.65 -12.26 20.71
C PRO A 79 -15.77 -11.48 21.69
N TRP A 80 -14.54 -11.94 21.96
CA TRP A 80 -13.57 -11.23 22.81
C TRP A 80 -13.03 -9.98 22.12
N ILE A 81 -12.70 -10.08 20.81
CA ILE A 81 -12.24 -8.94 20.00
C ILE A 81 -13.35 -7.88 19.93
N ALA A 82 -14.60 -8.25 19.70
CA ALA A 82 -15.73 -7.35 19.65
C ALA A 82 -15.94 -6.60 20.98
N ARG A 83 -15.83 -7.30 22.10
CA ARG A 83 -15.88 -6.70 23.45
C ARG A 83 -14.69 -5.75 23.67
N PHE A 84 -13.48 -6.17 23.25
CA PHE A 84 -12.28 -5.35 23.40
C PHE A 84 -12.39 -4.03 22.64
N TYR A 85 -12.93 -4.04 21.42
CA TYR A 85 -13.11 -2.83 20.61
C TYR A 85 -14.41 -2.07 20.90
N GLY A 86 -15.35 -2.64 21.66
CA GLY A 86 -16.68 -2.05 21.89
C GLY A 86 -17.57 -2.02 20.65
N MET A 87 -17.38 -2.97 19.72
CA MET A 87 -18.07 -3.05 18.42
C MET A 87 -18.81 -4.40 18.31
N PRO A 88 -20.04 -4.54 18.84
CA PRO A 88 -20.76 -5.82 18.86
C PRO A 88 -21.11 -6.36 17.47
N GLU A 89 -21.23 -5.48 16.45
CA GLU A 89 -21.50 -5.86 15.06
C GLU A 89 -20.43 -6.79 14.49
N LEU A 90 -19.21 -6.72 14.99
CA LEU A 90 -18.08 -7.56 14.54
C LEU A 90 -18.38 -9.05 14.67
N VAL A 91 -19.15 -9.45 15.69
CA VAL A 91 -19.51 -10.87 15.91
C VAL A 91 -20.32 -11.44 14.74
N ARG A 92 -21.18 -10.61 14.11
CA ARG A 92 -22.01 -11.03 12.97
C ARG A 92 -21.28 -10.94 11.64
N ILE A 93 -20.43 -9.93 11.48
CA ILE A 93 -19.77 -9.59 10.20
C ILE A 93 -18.53 -10.44 9.97
N ALA A 94 -17.70 -10.59 11.00
CA ALA A 94 -16.38 -11.18 10.88
C ALA A 94 -16.37 -12.65 10.44
N PRO A 95 -17.29 -13.53 10.91
CA PRO A 95 -17.31 -14.91 10.43
C PRO A 95 -17.47 -15.02 8.92
N VAL A 96 -18.32 -14.18 8.32
CA VAL A 96 -18.51 -14.16 6.86
C VAL A 96 -17.28 -13.55 6.17
N LEU A 97 -16.72 -12.46 6.71
CA LEU A 97 -15.53 -11.85 6.14
C LEU A 97 -14.32 -12.80 6.20
N PHE A 98 -14.15 -13.53 7.29
CA PHE A 98 -13.02 -14.45 7.46
C PHE A 98 -13.03 -15.64 6.49
N LEU A 99 -14.14 -15.90 5.77
CA LEU A 99 -14.13 -16.82 4.63
C LEU A 99 -13.10 -16.45 3.55
N LEU A 100 -12.63 -15.19 3.56
CA LEU A 100 -11.49 -14.79 2.73
C LEU A 100 -10.26 -15.67 2.95
N VAL A 101 -10.04 -16.16 4.17
CA VAL A 101 -8.84 -16.92 4.56
C VAL A 101 -8.81 -18.29 3.88
N PRO A 102 -9.83 -19.17 4.00
CA PRO A 102 -9.86 -20.43 3.27
C PRO A 102 -10.01 -20.25 1.75
N LEU A 103 -10.75 -19.23 1.28
CA LEU A 103 -10.85 -18.94 -0.15
C LEU A 103 -9.50 -18.53 -0.74
N ASN A 104 -8.68 -17.75 0.00
CA ASN A 104 -7.32 -17.41 -0.44
C ASN A 104 -6.42 -18.65 -0.53
N ALA A 105 -6.50 -19.57 0.44
CA ALA A 105 -5.71 -20.81 0.41
C ALA A 105 -5.93 -21.60 -0.87
N LEU A 106 -7.17 -21.60 -1.41
CA LEU A 106 -7.47 -22.19 -2.72
C LEU A 106 -6.76 -21.49 -3.88
N CYS A 107 -6.42 -20.21 -3.73
CA CYS A 107 -5.82 -19.41 -4.80
C CYS A 107 -4.28 -19.48 -4.82
N VAL A 108 -3.64 -19.77 -3.68
CA VAL A 108 -2.19 -19.63 -3.48
C VAL A 108 -1.38 -20.43 -4.52
N ILE A 109 -1.68 -21.72 -4.67
CA ILE A 109 -0.92 -22.60 -5.58
C ILE A 109 -1.12 -22.21 -7.05
N GLN A 110 -2.34 -21.92 -7.48
CA GLN A 110 -2.62 -21.48 -8.85
C GLN A 110 -1.90 -20.18 -9.19
N ASN A 111 -1.93 -19.19 -8.26
CA ASN A 111 -1.16 -17.96 -8.40
C ASN A 111 0.34 -18.23 -8.55
N THR A 112 0.88 -19.14 -7.73
CA THR A 112 2.30 -19.54 -7.76
C THR A 112 2.67 -20.15 -9.10
N ILE A 113 1.86 -21.07 -9.62
CA ILE A 113 2.06 -21.72 -10.91
C ILE A 113 2.04 -20.69 -12.04
N PHE A 114 1.01 -19.83 -12.11
CA PHE A 114 0.93 -18.80 -13.14
C PHE A 114 2.08 -17.80 -13.08
N THR A 115 2.53 -17.44 -11.88
CA THR A 115 3.69 -16.55 -11.69
C THR A 115 4.97 -17.22 -12.21
N ARG A 116 5.21 -18.49 -11.88
CA ARG A 116 6.36 -19.23 -12.39
C ARG A 116 6.36 -19.39 -13.91
N GLN A 117 5.18 -19.55 -14.50
CA GLN A 117 5.00 -19.67 -15.94
C GLN A 117 4.98 -18.32 -16.66
N PHE A 118 5.21 -17.20 -15.95
CA PHE A 118 5.12 -15.83 -16.49
C PHE A 118 3.78 -15.53 -17.18
N ARG A 119 2.69 -16.20 -16.79
CA ARG A 119 1.35 -16.00 -17.36
C ARG A 119 0.64 -14.80 -16.72
N PHE A 120 1.32 -13.66 -16.59
CA PHE A 120 0.80 -12.47 -15.94
C PHE A 120 -0.48 -11.91 -16.61
N ALA A 121 -0.61 -12.04 -17.92
CA ALA A 121 -1.83 -11.63 -18.62
C ALA A 121 -3.08 -12.38 -18.12
N ARG A 122 -2.96 -13.68 -17.81
CA ARG A 122 -4.07 -14.46 -17.24
C ARG A 122 -4.39 -14.00 -15.81
N LEU A 123 -3.37 -13.78 -14.97
CA LEU A 123 -3.56 -13.24 -13.63
C LEU A 123 -4.24 -11.88 -13.66
N SER A 124 -3.84 -10.99 -14.56
CA SER A 124 -4.48 -9.67 -14.72
C SER A 124 -5.94 -9.78 -15.13
N LYS A 125 -6.28 -10.69 -16.05
CA LYS A 125 -7.69 -10.96 -16.42
C LYS A 125 -8.50 -11.47 -15.23
N VAL A 126 -7.95 -12.39 -14.44
CA VAL A 126 -8.62 -12.91 -13.22
C VAL A 126 -8.87 -11.79 -12.22
N VAL A 127 -7.85 -10.95 -11.94
CA VAL A 127 -7.97 -9.81 -11.02
C VAL A 127 -8.99 -8.80 -11.53
N PHE A 128 -8.97 -8.47 -12.82
CA PHE A 128 -9.90 -7.52 -13.42
C PHE A 128 -11.35 -8.04 -13.32
N THR A 129 -11.60 -9.28 -13.77
CA THR A 129 -12.95 -9.87 -13.76
C THR A 129 -13.50 -10.02 -12.34
N SER A 130 -12.67 -10.49 -11.38
CA SER A 130 -13.09 -10.61 -9.99
C SER A 130 -13.40 -9.24 -9.36
N SER A 131 -12.63 -8.20 -9.69
CA SER A 131 -12.88 -6.84 -9.23
C SER A 131 -14.13 -6.23 -9.85
N LEU A 132 -14.40 -6.50 -11.13
CA LEU A 132 -15.60 -6.03 -11.82
C LEU A 132 -16.86 -6.66 -11.21
N VAL A 133 -16.89 -7.98 -11.13
CA VAL A 133 -18.04 -8.72 -10.58
C VAL A 133 -18.30 -8.32 -9.13
N SER A 134 -17.27 -8.30 -8.29
CA SER A 134 -17.44 -7.93 -6.88
C SER A 134 -17.83 -6.47 -6.70
N GLY A 135 -17.33 -5.58 -7.58
CA GLY A 135 -17.73 -4.17 -7.58
C GLY A 135 -19.20 -3.98 -7.91
N LEU A 136 -19.71 -4.66 -8.93
CA LEU A 136 -21.15 -4.62 -9.29
C LEU A 136 -22.03 -5.18 -8.16
N VAL A 137 -21.63 -6.31 -7.57
CA VAL A 137 -22.35 -6.88 -6.42
C VAL A 137 -22.36 -5.92 -5.23
N ALA A 138 -21.22 -5.29 -4.93
CA ALA A 138 -21.12 -4.34 -3.82
C ALA A 138 -22.00 -3.10 -4.02
N ILE A 139 -22.02 -2.53 -5.24
CA ILE A 139 -22.90 -1.40 -5.59
C ILE A 139 -24.37 -1.81 -5.48
N GLY A 140 -24.74 -2.97 -6.03
CA GLY A 140 -26.11 -3.49 -5.94
C GLY A 140 -26.56 -3.70 -4.49
N MET A 141 -25.72 -4.31 -3.65
CA MET A 141 -26.00 -4.49 -2.23
C MET A 141 -26.09 -3.15 -1.48
N ALA A 142 -25.22 -2.18 -1.81
CA ALA A 142 -25.25 -0.87 -1.19
C ALA A 142 -26.52 -0.09 -1.56
N TRP A 143 -26.98 -0.16 -2.80
CA TRP A 143 -28.25 0.42 -3.25
C TRP A 143 -29.47 -0.26 -2.62
N ALA A 144 -29.38 -1.57 -2.40
CA ALA A 144 -30.41 -2.32 -1.69
C ALA A 144 -30.45 -2.02 -0.17
N GLY A 145 -29.62 -1.10 0.33
CA GLY A 145 -29.58 -0.72 1.75
C GLY A 145 -28.90 -1.73 2.67
N CYS A 146 -28.13 -2.68 2.15
CA CYS A 146 -27.42 -3.69 2.95
C CYS A 146 -26.29 -3.11 3.82
N GLY A 147 -25.98 -1.82 3.73
CA GLY A 147 -24.99 -1.13 4.55
C GLY A 147 -23.62 -1.84 4.53
N ILE A 148 -23.07 -2.12 5.71
CA ILE A 148 -21.75 -2.76 5.88
C ILE A 148 -21.62 -4.11 5.16
N TRP A 149 -22.73 -4.83 4.96
CA TRP A 149 -22.72 -6.12 4.26
C TRP A 149 -22.31 -5.99 2.79
N SER A 150 -22.47 -4.82 2.17
CA SER A 150 -21.98 -4.57 0.82
C SER A 150 -20.44 -4.66 0.73
N LEU A 151 -19.73 -4.22 1.78
CA LEU A 151 -18.26 -4.33 1.86
C LEU A 151 -17.81 -5.78 2.11
N VAL A 152 -18.54 -6.50 2.96
CA VAL A 152 -18.29 -7.93 3.21
C VAL A 152 -18.52 -8.72 1.93
N GLY A 153 -19.67 -8.50 1.27
CA GLY A 153 -20.02 -9.14 0.00
C GLY A 153 -18.98 -8.86 -1.08
N GLN A 154 -18.56 -7.59 -1.23
CA GLN A 154 -17.50 -7.22 -2.18
C GLN A 154 -16.25 -8.08 -2.02
N ARG A 155 -15.74 -8.22 -0.79
CA ARG A 155 -14.50 -8.94 -0.52
C ARG A 155 -14.64 -10.44 -0.72
N VAL A 156 -15.70 -11.02 -0.19
CA VAL A 156 -15.96 -12.47 -0.29
C VAL A 156 -16.23 -12.87 -1.74
N VAL A 157 -17.05 -12.11 -2.46
CA VAL A 157 -17.30 -12.35 -3.89
C VAL A 157 -16.05 -12.17 -4.72
N ALA A 158 -15.23 -11.12 -4.46
CA ALA A 158 -13.96 -10.95 -5.17
C ALA A 158 -13.05 -12.17 -5.02
N MET A 159 -12.91 -12.69 -3.80
CA MET A 159 -12.05 -13.84 -3.54
C MET A 159 -12.66 -15.15 -4.08
N GLY A 160 -13.98 -15.33 -3.96
CA GLY A 160 -14.70 -16.48 -4.50
C GLY A 160 -14.60 -16.55 -6.03
N VAL A 161 -14.88 -15.43 -6.73
CA VAL A 161 -14.74 -15.36 -8.20
C VAL A 161 -13.29 -15.57 -8.62
N ARG A 162 -12.34 -14.99 -7.87
CA ARG A 162 -10.91 -15.22 -8.13
C ARG A 162 -10.54 -16.68 -8.01
N ALA A 163 -11.01 -17.38 -6.97
CA ALA A 163 -10.78 -18.81 -6.79
C ALA A 163 -11.38 -19.60 -7.94
N MET A 164 -12.65 -19.38 -8.30
CA MET A 164 -13.32 -20.06 -9.41
C MET A 164 -12.57 -19.86 -10.73
N LEU A 165 -12.17 -18.64 -11.06
CA LEU A 165 -11.44 -18.35 -12.30
C LEU A 165 -10.06 -18.98 -12.34
N LEU A 166 -9.31 -18.92 -11.22
CA LEU A 166 -7.98 -19.54 -11.13
C LEU A 166 -8.07 -21.06 -11.31
N TRP A 167 -9.04 -21.71 -10.69
CA TRP A 167 -9.25 -23.15 -10.82
C TRP A 167 -9.76 -23.53 -12.21
N GLY A 168 -10.57 -22.71 -12.87
CA GLY A 168 -11.02 -22.92 -14.23
C GLY A 168 -9.91 -22.76 -15.28
N LEU A 169 -8.97 -21.83 -15.05
CA LEU A 169 -7.89 -21.53 -15.99
C LEU A 169 -6.60 -22.33 -15.74
N SER A 170 -6.48 -22.98 -14.59
CA SER A 170 -5.33 -23.81 -14.21
C SER A 170 -5.58 -25.27 -14.56
N ASP A 171 -4.59 -25.90 -15.20
CA ASP A 171 -4.61 -27.33 -15.48
C ASP A 171 -4.21 -28.17 -14.25
N TRP A 172 -3.57 -27.54 -13.26
CA TRP A 172 -3.10 -28.20 -12.06
C TRP A 172 -4.27 -28.65 -11.18
N ARG A 173 -4.18 -29.91 -10.72
CA ARG A 173 -5.11 -30.49 -9.74
C ARG A 173 -4.32 -31.22 -8.67
N PRO A 174 -4.77 -31.23 -7.39
CA PRO A 174 -4.05 -31.82 -6.26
C PRO A 174 -4.13 -33.35 -6.26
N ARG A 175 -3.61 -34.02 -7.29
CA ARG A 175 -3.67 -35.49 -7.48
C ARG A 175 -2.52 -36.23 -6.85
N ALA A 176 -1.35 -35.60 -6.70
CA ALA A 176 -0.15 -36.20 -6.12
C ALA A 176 -0.35 -36.56 -4.63
N ALA A 177 0.56 -37.39 -4.08
CA ALA A 177 0.55 -37.72 -2.67
C ALA A 177 1.02 -36.53 -1.82
N PHE A 178 0.53 -36.47 -0.58
CA PHE A 178 1.04 -35.54 0.42
C PHE A 178 2.35 -36.09 1.00
N ASP A 179 3.38 -35.24 1.07
CA ASP A 179 4.69 -35.57 1.62
C ASP A 179 5.12 -34.54 2.65
N ALA A 180 5.06 -34.91 3.92
CA ALA A 180 5.49 -34.06 5.04
C ALA A 180 7.00 -33.78 5.04
N GLY A 181 7.82 -34.70 4.49
CA GLY A 181 9.27 -34.49 4.37
C GLY A 181 9.62 -33.32 3.48
N ARG A 182 8.90 -33.15 2.38
CA ARG A 182 9.06 -31.99 1.46
C ARG A 182 8.70 -30.67 2.15
N LEU A 183 7.59 -30.62 2.89
CA LEU A 183 7.23 -29.46 3.68
C LEU A 183 8.33 -29.11 4.70
N ARG A 184 8.83 -30.14 5.43
CA ARG A 184 9.89 -29.96 6.43
C ARG A 184 11.18 -29.42 5.82
N ALA A 185 11.52 -29.85 4.61
CA ALA A 185 12.68 -29.33 3.88
C ALA A 185 12.53 -27.85 3.48
N MET A 186 11.34 -27.42 3.13
CA MET A 186 11.03 -26.02 2.74
C MET A 186 10.79 -25.09 3.94
N ALA A 187 10.36 -25.63 5.08
CA ALA A 187 9.92 -24.89 6.26
C ALA A 187 10.93 -23.86 6.81
N PRO A 188 12.25 -24.17 6.94
CA PRO A 188 13.19 -23.21 7.53
C PRO A 188 13.30 -21.88 6.76
N TYR A 189 13.23 -21.94 5.44
CA TYR A 189 13.24 -20.74 4.60
C TYR A 189 11.88 -20.04 4.62
N SER A 190 10.80 -20.80 4.45
CA SER A 190 9.43 -20.27 4.42
C SER A 190 9.05 -19.56 5.72
N PHE A 191 9.38 -20.12 6.88
CA PHE A 191 9.08 -19.47 8.17
C PHE A 191 9.91 -18.22 8.45
N ARG A 192 11.13 -18.10 7.91
CA ARG A 192 11.89 -16.84 7.99
C ARG A 192 11.20 -15.73 7.19
N LEU A 193 10.70 -16.06 6.00
CA LEU A 193 9.92 -15.11 5.19
C LEU A 193 8.63 -14.73 5.89
N LEU A 194 7.89 -15.74 6.39
CA LEU A 194 6.66 -15.52 7.15
C LEU A 194 6.89 -14.57 8.34
N ALA A 195 7.93 -14.78 9.13
CA ALA A 195 8.23 -13.92 10.27
C ALA A 195 8.46 -12.47 9.83
N THR A 196 9.20 -12.26 8.74
CA THR A 196 9.45 -10.91 8.18
C THR A 196 8.16 -10.26 7.70
N ASP A 197 7.34 -10.98 6.95
CA ASP A 197 6.09 -10.47 6.38
C ASP A 197 5.04 -10.22 7.47
N LEU A 198 5.00 -11.08 8.49
CA LEU A 198 4.09 -10.93 9.64
C LEU A 198 4.46 -9.70 10.48
N ILE A 199 5.74 -9.51 10.82
CA ILE A 199 6.21 -8.32 11.52
C ILE A 199 5.86 -7.06 10.71
N SER A 200 6.13 -7.07 9.42
CA SER A 200 5.81 -5.94 8.55
C SER A 200 4.30 -5.67 8.51
N SER A 201 3.47 -6.71 8.39
CA SER A 201 2.01 -6.59 8.37
C SER A 201 1.45 -6.06 9.70
N VAL A 202 1.97 -6.52 10.84
CA VAL A 202 1.58 -5.99 12.16
C VAL A 202 1.90 -4.50 12.25
N TYR A 203 3.13 -4.09 11.92
CA TYR A 203 3.53 -2.68 12.02
C TYR A 203 2.79 -1.76 11.03
N ASN A 204 2.44 -2.26 9.85
CA ASN A 204 1.65 -1.49 8.87
C ASN A 204 0.22 -1.22 9.37
N ASN A 205 -0.31 -2.07 10.25
CA ASN A 205 -1.68 -1.96 10.75
C ASN A 205 -1.77 -1.53 12.22
N VAL A 206 -0.64 -1.41 12.93
CA VAL A 206 -0.63 -1.18 14.37
C VAL A 206 -1.33 0.13 14.77
N SER A 207 -1.13 1.21 14.01
CA SER A 207 -1.80 2.49 14.26
C SER A 207 -3.32 2.38 14.14
N LEU A 208 -3.80 1.61 13.16
CA LEU A 208 -5.23 1.38 12.95
C LEU A 208 -5.85 0.59 14.11
N LEU A 209 -5.16 -0.42 14.62
CA LEU A 209 -5.60 -1.21 15.76
C LEU A 209 -5.72 -0.36 17.03
N PHE A 210 -4.74 0.50 17.30
CA PHE A 210 -4.78 1.39 18.47
C PHE A 210 -5.83 2.49 18.34
N VAL A 211 -5.94 3.13 17.16
CA VAL A 211 -6.99 4.11 16.91
C VAL A 211 -8.37 3.48 17.08
N GLY A 212 -8.58 2.27 16.56
CA GLY A 212 -9.85 1.56 16.71
C GLY A 212 -10.19 1.19 18.15
N LYS A 213 -9.19 1.03 19.03
CA LYS A 213 -9.44 0.75 20.45
C LYS A 213 -9.81 1.99 21.27
N LEU A 214 -9.19 3.13 20.94
CA LEU A 214 -9.24 4.32 21.81
C LEU A 214 -10.21 5.39 21.29
N TYR A 215 -10.61 5.32 20.03
CA TYR A 215 -11.47 6.31 19.40
C TYR A 215 -12.73 5.68 18.82
N ALA A 216 -13.75 6.50 18.56
CA ALA A 216 -15.02 6.04 17.98
C ALA A 216 -14.85 5.46 16.56
N ALA A 217 -15.81 4.64 16.16
CA ALA A 217 -15.74 3.91 14.88
C ALA A 217 -15.73 4.83 13.65
N ASP A 218 -16.45 5.95 13.70
CA ASP A 218 -16.45 6.96 12.64
C ASP A 218 -15.08 7.60 12.47
N VAL A 219 -14.41 7.98 13.58
CA VAL A 219 -13.04 8.51 13.58
C VAL A 219 -12.04 7.51 13.01
N LEU A 220 -12.18 6.22 13.37
CA LEU A 220 -11.41 5.15 12.75
C LEU A 220 -11.68 5.05 11.24
N GLY A 221 -12.93 5.23 10.83
CA GLY A 221 -13.33 5.26 9.43
C GLY A 221 -12.65 6.39 8.66
N PHE A 222 -12.66 7.60 9.20
CA PHE A 222 -11.98 8.76 8.62
C PHE A 222 -10.47 8.53 8.49
N PHE A 223 -9.83 8.06 9.54
CA PHE A 223 -8.39 7.79 9.55
C PHE A 223 -8.00 6.69 8.55
N ASN A 224 -8.72 5.57 8.55
CA ASN A 224 -8.49 4.46 7.62
C ASN A 224 -8.66 4.90 6.16
N GLN A 225 -9.69 5.72 5.87
CA GLN A 225 -9.93 6.18 4.51
C GLN A 225 -8.88 7.20 4.06
N ALA A 226 -8.44 8.09 4.95
CA ALA A 226 -7.33 9.01 4.70
C ALA A 226 -6.04 8.25 4.34
N GLN A 227 -5.71 7.19 5.09
CA GLN A 227 -4.56 6.34 4.78
C GLN A 227 -4.69 5.67 3.42
N LYS A 228 -5.85 5.08 3.10
CA LYS A 228 -6.08 4.41 1.80
C LYS A 228 -5.94 5.35 0.62
N LEU A 229 -6.51 6.56 0.70
CA LEU A 229 -6.39 7.54 -0.37
C LEU A 229 -4.94 7.96 -0.61
N LYS A 230 -4.18 8.21 0.47
CA LYS A 230 -2.74 8.51 0.36
C LYS A 230 -1.95 7.34 -0.25
N GLU A 231 -2.31 6.11 0.05
CA GLU A 231 -1.59 4.92 -0.44
C GLU A 231 -1.71 4.68 -1.94
N LEU A 232 -2.78 5.12 -2.57
CA LEU A 232 -3.00 4.90 -4.01
C LEU A 232 -1.83 5.41 -4.88
N PRO A 233 -1.44 6.70 -4.83
CA PRO A 233 -0.30 7.21 -5.59
C PRO A 233 1.05 6.70 -5.06
N VAL A 234 1.19 6.50 -3.74
CA VAL A 234 2.44 6.05 -3.12
C VAL A 234 2.79 4.64 -3.57
N THR A 235 1.86 3.69 -3.45
CA THR A 235 2.13 2.28 -3.80
C THR A 235 2.41 2.11 -5.29
N SER A 236 1.69 2.82 -6.16
CA SER A 236 1.93 2.79 -7.61
C SER A 236 3.33 3.29 -7.96
N THR A 237 3.74 4.41 -7.36
CA THR A 237 5.09 4.97 -7.57
C THR A 237 6.16 4.06 -6.99
N MET A 238 5.96 3.52 -5.78
CA MET A 238 6.92 2.60 -5.16
C MET A 238 7.12 1.33 -5.98
N GLN A 239 6.05 0.75 -6.52
CA GLN A 239 6.14 -0.42 -7.39
C GLN A 239 6.92 -0.13 -8.67
N ALA A 240 6.64 1.00 -9.33
CA ALA A 240 7.37 1.44 -10.53
C ALA A 240 8.87 1.67 -10.20
N VAL A 241 9.16 2.34 -9.10
CA VAL A 241 10.54 2.60 -8.64
C VAL A 241 11.27 1.29 -8.36
N GLN A 242 10.66 0.36 -7.62
CA GLN A 242 11.29 -0.92 -7.27
C GLN A 242 11.57 -1.78 -8.50
N SER A 243 10.62 -1.85 -9.44
CA SER A 243 10.76 -2.69 -10.64
C SER A 243 11.88 -2.26 -11.59
N VAL A 244 12.21 -0.96 -11.60
CA VAL A 244 13.26 -0.39 -12.49
C VAL A 244 14.56 -0.14 -11.75
N THR A 245 14.48 0.45 -10.55
CA THR A 245 15.67 0.95 -9.84
C THR A 245 16.57 -0.18 -9.36
N PHE A 246 16.00 -1.22 -8.76
CA PHE A 246 16.79 -2.30 -8.20
C PHE A 246 17.60 -3.07 -9.27
N PRO A 247 17.04 -3.53 -10.41
CA PRO A 247 17.80 -4.16 -11.47
C PRO A 247 18.81 -3.22 -12.14
N ALA A 248 18.43 -1.95 -12.34
CA ALA A 248 19.31 -0.97 -12.97
C ALA A 248 20.56 -0.68 -12.11
N LEU A 249 20.37 -0.43 -10.82
CA LEU A 249 21.47 -0.19 -9.89
C LEU A 249 22.36 -1.44 -9.71
N SER A 250 21.77 -2.63 -9.70
CA SER A 250 22.51 -3.89 -9.57
C SER A 250 23.50 -4.10 -10.74
N LYS A 251 23.11 -3.72 -11.96
CA LYS A 251 23.97 -3.86 -13.16
C LYS A 251 25.19 -2.95 -13.16
N ILE A 252 25.16 -1.83 -12.47
CA ILE A 252 26.21 -0.82 -12.42
C ILE A 252 26.85 -0.73 -11.05
N ALA A 253 26.64 -1.77 -10.21
CA ALA A 253 27.10 -1.77 -8.82
C ALA A 253 28.62 -1.56 -8.67
N ASP A 254 29.41 -2.01 -9.65
CA ASP A 254 30.88 -1.94 -9.60
C ASP A 254 31.45 -0.58 -10.08
N ASP A 255 30.64 0.25 -10.78
CA ASP A 255 31.04 1.58 -11.21
C ASP A 255 30.50 2.63 -10.24
N GLU A 256 31.33 3.02 -9.27
CA GLU A 256 30.92 3.94 -8.20
C GLU A 256 30.39 5.29 -8.71
N ARG A 257 30.99 5.85 -9.76
CA ARG A 257 30.58 7.15 -10.30
C ARG A 257 29.24 7.08 -11.01
N LYS A 258 29.04 6.08 -11.86
CA LYS A 258 27.75 5.84 -12.54
C LYS A 258 26.66 5.47 -11.54
N PHE A 259 27.02 4.68 -10.51
CA PHE A 259 26.09 4.30 -9.45
C PHE A 259 25.58 5.52 -8.68
N ALA A 260 26.49 6.39 -8.20
CA ALA A 260 26.12 7.60 -7.49
C ALA A 260 25.24 8.54 -8.33
N GLU A 261 25.58 8.71 -9.60
CA GLU A 261 24.81 9.56 -10.50
C GLU A 261 23.42 8.97 -10.82
N SER A 262 23.34 7.67 -11.08
CA SER A 262 22.06 6.98 -11.30
C SER A 262 21.16 7.03 -10.06
N TYR A 263 21.73 6.84 -8.86
CA TYR A 263 20.99 6.98 -7.61
C TYR A 263 20.43 8.40 -7.45
N ARG A 264 21.26 9.43 -7.70
CA ARG A 264 20.83 10.83 -7.68
C ARG A 264 19.68 11.10 -8.66
N GLN A 265 19.79 10.60 -9.88
CA GLN A 265 18.76 10.76 -10.91
C GLN A 265 17.42 10.10 -10.52
N VAL A 266 17.47 8.90 -9.95
CA VAL A 266 16.26 8.22 -9.48
C VAL A 266 15.62 8.99 -8.34
N VAL A 267 16.38 9.45 -7.34
CA VAL A 267 15.86 10.30 -6.25
C VAL A 267 15.22 11.56 -6.81
N MET A 268 15.90 12.21 -7.78
CA MET A 268 15.40 13.42 -8.42
C MET A 268 14.08 13.19 -9.15
N ILE A 269 13.95 12.13 -9.94
CA ILE A 269 12.71 11.80 -10.68
C ILE A 269 11.58 11.46 -9.70
N VAL A 270 11.85 10.67 -8.68
CA VAL A 270 10.85 10.31 -7.66
C VAL A 270 10.36 11.55 -6.91
N ALA A 271 11.28 12.42 -6.50
CA ALA A 271 10.91 13.67 -5.84
C ALA A 271 10.13 14.60 -6.77
N PHE A 272 10.54 14.71 -8.05
CA PHE A 272 9.87 15.55 -9.06
C PHE A 272 8.41 15.16 -9.27
N VAL A 273 8.06 13.88 -9.13
CA VAL A 273 6.68 13.38 -9.24
C VAL A 273 5.96 13.46 -7.91
N MET A 274 6.56 12.95 -6.83
CA MET A 274 5.87 12.73 -5.56
C MET A 274 5.63 14.02 -4.77
N LEU A 275 6.60 14.95 -4.76
CA LEU A 275 6.44 16.19 -3.99
C LEU A 275 5.26 17.03 -4.50
N PRO A 276 5.16 17.39 -5.80
CA PRO A 276 4.05 18.18 -6.29
C PRO A 276 2.71 17.42 -6.26
N MET A 277 2.73 16.10 -6.50
CA MET A 277 1.51 15.28 -6.45
C MET A 277 0.91 15.27 -5.06
N MET A 278 1.71 15.02 -4.02
CA MET A 278 1.24 15.02 -2.64
C MET A 278 0.87 16.42 -2.14
N ALA A 279 1.67 17.44 -2.48
CA ALA A 279 1.35 18.85 -2.16
C ALA A 279 0.04 19.29 -2.85
N GLY A 280 -0.16 18.88 -4.10
CA GLY A 280 -1.41 19.09 -4.83
C GLY A 280 -2.60 18.44 -4.12
N LEU A 281 -2.46 17.16 -3.72
CA LEU A 281 -3.50 16.44 -2.98
C LEU A 281 -3.84 17.12 -1.64
N ILE A 282 -2.85 17.68 -0.94
CA ILE A 282 -3.07 18.42 0.31
C ILE A 282 -3.93 19.66 0.07
N VAL A 283 -3.63 20.45 -0.96
CA VAL A 283 -4.31 21.73 -1.21
C VAL A 283 -5.69 21.56 -1.84
N VAL A 284 -5.92 20.46 -2.57
CA VAL A 284 -7.24 20.16 -3.17
C VAL A 284 -8.10 19.23 -2.32
N ALA A 285 -7.59 18.80 -1.15
CA ALA A 285 -8.25 17.81 -0.30
C ALA A 285 -9.71 18.16 0.07
N PRO A 286 -10.03 19.39 0.48
CA PRO A 286 -11.42 19.74 0.83
C PRO A 286 -12.39 19.54 -0.34
N GLU A 287 -12.08 20.11 -1.49
CA GLU A 287 -12.94 20.04 -2.67
C GLU A 287 -12.98 18.63 -3.27
N MET A 288 -11.86 17.92 -3.22
CA MET A 288 -11.79 16.52 -3.65
C MET A 288 -12.69 15.62 -2.80
N VAL A 289 -12.62 15.76 -1.48
CA VAL A 289 -13.41 14.95 -0.56
C VAL A 289 -14.88 15.27 -0.68
N ASP A 290 -15.25 16.55 -0.68
CA ASP A 290 -16.63 16.98 -0.82
C ASP A 290 -17.23 16.53 -2.16
N SER A 291 -16.55 16.81 -3.27
CA SER A 291 -17.05 16.48 -4.61
C SER A 291 -17.13 14.97 -4.88
N LEU A 292 -16.17 14.18 -4.42
CA LEU A 292 -16.10 12.75 -4.71
C LEU A 292 -16.81 11.90 -3.67
N LEU A 293 -16.70 12.22 -2.38
CA LEU A 293 -17.19 11.39 -1.28
C LEU A 293 -18.43 11.99 -0.59
N GLY A 294 -18.57 13.33 -0.61
CA GLY A 294 -19.63 14.09 0.00
C GLY A 294 -19.29 14.63 1.39
N GLU A 295 -20.11 15.57 1.85
CA GLU A 295 -19.89 16.37 3.08
C GLU A 295 -19.63 15.52 4.34
N LYS A 296 -20.28 14.36 4.46
CA LYS A 296 -20.11 13.44 5.60
C LYS A 296 -18.67 12.94 5.79
N TRP A 297 -17.81 13.08 4.76
CA TRP A 297 -16.40 12.71 4.80
C TRP A 297 -15.46 13.89 5.08
N MET A 298 -15.98 15.12 5.19
CA MET A 298 -15.16 16.31 5.45
C MET A 298 -14.28 16.20 6.72
N PRO A 299 -14.73 15.56 7.82
CA PRO A 299 -13.88 15.40 9.00
C PRO A 299 -12.59 14.60 8.76
N MET A 300 -12.48 13.84 7.66
CA MET A 300 -11.23 13.15 7.32
C MET A 300 -10.17 14.05 6.68
N VAL A 301 -10.55 15.24 6.18
CA VAL A 301 -9.65 16.12 5.42
C VAL A 301 -8.37 16.47 6.20
N PRO A 302 -8.41 16.88 7.48
CA PRO A 302 -7.20 17.15 8.25
C PRO A 302 -6.28 15.93 8.36
N TYR A 303 -6.85 14.74 8.55
CA TYR A 303 -6.06 13.50 8.61
C TYR A 303 -5.40 13.21 7.26
N PHE A 304 -6.16 13.38 6.14
CA PHE A 304 -5.65 13.15 4.81
C PHE A 304 -4.54 14.14 4.42
N GLN A 305 -4.70 15.42 4.75
CA GLN A 305 -3.70 16.45 4.50
C GLN A 305 -2.38 16.13 5.20
N VAL A 306 -2.44 15.82 6.50
CA VAL A 306 -1.25 15.53 7.29
C VAL A 306 -0.59 14.22 6.86
N ILE A 307 -1.36 13.13 6.66
CA ILE A 307 -0.77 11.83 6.28
C ILE A 307 -0.19 11.86 4.85
N SER A 308 -0.67 12.77 3.99
CA SER A 308 -0.12 12.95 2.64
C SER A 308 1.32 13.47 2.65
N LEU A 309 1.75 14.17 3.73
CA LEU A 309 3.16 14.50 3.93
C LEU A 309 4.05 13.25 3.99
N ALA A 310 3.58 12.17 4.63
CA ALA A 310 4.29 10.90 4.62
C ALA A 310 4.50 10.36 3.20
N GLY A 311 3.51 10.56 2.32
CA GLY A 311 3.59 10.17 0.91
C GLY A 311 4.68 10.89 0.12
N MET A 312 5.11 12.09 0.54
CA MET A 312 6.22 12.81 -0.10
C MET A 312 7.56 12.10 0.13
N PHE A 313 7.76 11.53 1.32
CA PHE A 313 9.06 11.05 1.78
C PHE A 313 9.24 9.54 1.60
N ALA A 314 8.18 8.75 1.74
CA ALA A 314 8.26 7.29 1.70
C ALA A 314 8.85 6.71 0.40
N PRO A 315 8.51 7.18 -0.81
CA PRO A 315 9.15 6.69 -2.04
C PRO A 315 10.63 7.04 -2.13
N ILE A 316 11.05 8.21 -1.65
CA ILE A 316 12.46 8.62 -1.61
C ILE A 316 13.25 7.71 -0.65
N ALA A 317 12.68 7.41 0.53
CA ALA A 317 13.25 6.46 1.48
C ALA A 317 13.42 5.06 0.87
N THR A 318 12.48 4.64 0.02
CA THR A 318 12.51 3.35 -0.68
C THR A 318 13.66 3.27 -1.68
N VAL A 319 13.93 4.34 -2.44
CA VAL A 319 15.08 4.40 -3.35
C VAL A 319 16.38 4.21 -2.59
N SER A 320 16.55 4.91 -1.46
CA SER A 320 17.71 4.76 -0.58
C SER A 320 17.85 3.35 -0.02
N ASN A 321 16.74 2.71 0.36
CA ASN A 321 16.75 1.31 0.83
C ASN A 321 17.21 0.33 -0.29
N ASN A 322 16.83 0.58 -1.56
CA ASN A 322 17.30 -0.23 -2.68
C ASN A 322 18.83 -0.14 -2.87
N VAL A 323 19.44 1.02 -2.65
CA VAL A 323 20.90 1.18 -2.63
C VAL A 323 21.54 0.28 -1.57
N LEU A 324 20.98 0.26 -0.35
CA LEU A 324 21.47 -0.61 0.72
C LEU A 324 21.32 -2.09 0.37
N LYS A 325 20.24 -2.49 -0.30
CA LYS A 325 20.06 -3.87 -0.76
C LYS A 325 21.08 -4.30 -1.80
N VAL A 326 21.53 -3.39 -2.66
CA VAL A 326 22.54 -3.67 -3.72
C VAL A 326 23.95 -3.67 -3.18
N LYS A 327 24.31 -2.69 -2.34
CA LYS A 327 25.70 -2.40 -1.94
C LYS A 327 26.09 -2.94 -0.57
N SER A 328 25.12 -3.29 0.31
CA SER A 328 25.43 -3.72 1.66
C SER A 328 25.28 -5.24 1.86
N ASN A 329 25.87 -5.75 2.94
CA ASN A 329 25.77 -7.15 3.34
C ASN A 329 24.47 -7.53 4.06
N GLY A 330 23.45 -6.67 4.02
CA GLY A 330 22.14 -6.90 4.64
C GLY A 330 22.08 -6.64 6.15
N ARG A 331 23.17 -6.71 6.90
CA ARG A 331 23.17 -6.48 8.36
C ARG A 331 22.73 -5.08 8.73
N ILE A 332 23.13 -4.08 7.93
CA ILE A 332 22.71 -2.69 8.15
C ILE A 332 21.21 -2.52 7.95
N ILE A 333 20.63 -3.20 6.98
CA ILE A 333 19.18 -3.14 6.70
C ILE A 333 18.40 -3.63 7.94
N VAL A 334 18.82 -4.77 8.51
CA VAL A 334 18.17 -5.31 9.72
C VAL A 334 18.28 -4.33 10.89
N ARG A 335 19.47 -3.72 11.11
CA ARG A 335 19.65 -2.72 12.17
C ARG A 335 18.75 -1.51 11.97
N LEU A 336 18.67 -0.99 10.74
CA LEU A 336 17.81 0.14 10.41
C LEU A 336 16.33 -0.21 10.62
N GLU A 337 15.89 -1.40 10.22
CA GLU A 337 14.52 -1.84 10.45
C GLU A 337 14.20 -1.92 11.95
N VAL A 338 15.10 -2.44 12.78
CA VAL A 338 14.91 -2.44 14.23
C VAL A 338 14.78 -1.02 14.78
N VAL A 339 15.68 -0.11 14.39
CA VAL A 339 15.61 1.30 14.82
C VAL A 339 14.28 1.94 14.42
N LYS A 340 13.85 1.76 13.15
CA LYS A 340 12.56 2.27 12.67
C LYS A 340 11.38 1.74 13.50
N LYS A 341 11.36 0.43 13.81
CA LYS A 341 10.28 -0.18 14.60
C LYS A 341 10.26 0.35 16.04
N VAL A 342 11.42 0.50 16.66
CA VAL A 342 11.52 1.10 18.01
C VAL A 342 11.02 2.55 17.99
N VAL A 343 11.51 3.38 17.06
CA VAL A 343 11.08 4.78 16.95
C VAL A 343 9.58 4.87 16.65
N MET A 344 9.07 4.05 15.74
CA MET A 344 7.63 4.00 15.43
C MET A 344 6.79 3.66 16.65
N THR A 345 7.23 2.68 17.46
CA THR A 345 6.54 2.32 18.70
C THR A 345 6.51 3.49 19.69
N LEU A 346 7.65 4.17 19.87
CA LEU A 346 7.73 5.36 20.74
C LEU A 346 6.81 6.49 20.23
N VAL A 347 6.84 6.78 18.94
CA VAL A 347 5.97 7.80 18.32
C VAL A 347 4.50 7.47 18.56
N LEU A 348 4.09 6.20 18.38
CA LEU A 348 2.71 5.80 18.64
C LEU A 348 2.32 5.91 20.11
N ILE A 349 3.18 5.48 21.03
CA ILE A 349 2.93 5.60 22.48
C ILE A 349 2.73 7.09 22.86
N LEU A 350 3.51 8.00 22.28
CA LEU A 350 3.43 9.42 22.56
C LEU A 350 2.22 10.10 21.90
N THR A 351 1.83 9.67 20.70
CA THR A 351 0.80 10.39 19.93
C THR A 351 -0.61 9.86 20.12
N ILE A 352 -0.78 8.56 20.33
CA ILE A 352 -2.10 7.91 20.45
C ILE A 352 -2.95 8.49 21.59
N PRO A 353 -2.41 8.79 22.79
CA PRO A 353 -3.24 9.32 23.88
C PRO A 353 -3.78 10.75 23.65
N HIS A 354 -3.19 11.51 22.71
CA HIS A 354 -3.55 12.91 22.50
C HIS A 354 -4.70 13.08 21.50
N SER A 355 -4.51 12.59 20.27
CA SER A 355 -5.54 12.66 19.23
C SER A 355 -5.15 11.84 18.01
N VAL A 356 -6.15 11.49 17.16
CA VAL A 356 -5.88 10.83 15.87
C VAL A 356 -5.09 11.75 14.92
N LEU A 357 -5.27 13.07 15.03
CA LEU A 357 -4.46 14.04 14.28
C LEU A 357 -2.99 14.00 14.73
N ALA A 358 -2.72 13.86 16.03
CA ALA A 358 -1.35 13.67 16.55
C ALA A 358 -0.74 12.37 16.01
N VAL A 359 -1.50 11.29 15.91
CA VAL A 359 -1.04 10.04 15.27
C VAL A 359 -0.67 10.27 13.81
N THR A 360 -1.47 11.02 13.03
CA THR A 360 -1.15 11.33 11.63
C THR A 360 0.12 12.17 11.49
N TRP A 361 0.35 13.14 12.39
CA TRP A 361 1.61 13.89 12.47
C TRP A 361 2.79 12.97 12.81
N GLY A 362 2.62 12.08 13.78
CA GLY A 362 3.62 11.09 14.15
C GLY A 362 4.02 10.19 12.99
N LEU A 363 3.04 9.68 12.23
CA LEU A 363 3.29 8.86 11.03
C LEU A 363 4.02 9.64 9.94
N SER A 364 3.70 10.92 9.74
CA SER A 364 4.37 11.77 8.77
C SER A 364 5.80 12.12 9.17
N ALA A 365 6.01 12.42 10.45
CA ALA A 365 7.35 12.62 11.01
C ALA A 365 8.20 11.34 10.90
N MET A 366 7.58 10.16 11.10
CA MET A 366 8.27 8.88 10.94
C MET A 366 8.70 8.63 9.50
N ALA A 367 7.87 8.95 8.49
CA ALA A 367 8.24 8.81 7.09
C ALA A 367 9.42 9.74 6.71
N PHE A 368 9.44 10.95 7.24
CA PHE A 368 10.57 11.88 7.11
C PHE A 368 11.83 11.33 7.78
N PHE A 369 11.70 10.83 9.00
CA PHE A 369 12.80 10.19 9.73
C PHE A 369 13.36 8.98 8.96
N GLU A 370 12.49 8.12 8.41
CA GLU A 370 12.93 6.99 7.58
C GLU A 370 13.71 7.44 6.33
N MET A 371 13.29 8.52 5.70
CA MET A 371 14.01 9.09 4.56
C MET A 371 15.43 9.53 4.98
N ILE A 372 15.55 10.26 6.08
CA ILE A 372 16.86 10.72 6.59
C ILE A 372 17.73 9.55 7.02
N LEU A 373 17.16 8.59 7.74
CA LEU A 373 17.88 7.42 8.26
C LEU A 373 18.42 6.55 7.12
N ASN A 374 17.57 6.21 6.14
CA ASN A 374 17.97 5.41 4.99
C ASN A 374 19.00 6.16 4.13
N PHE A 375 18.79 7.46 3.88
CA PHE A 375 19.75 8.29 3.14
C PHE A 375 21.08 8.37 3.88
N GLY A 376 21.09 8.68 5.18
CA GLY A 376 22.32 8.75 5.98
C GLY A 376 23.12 7.44 5.96
N ALA A 377 22.43 6.30 5.98
CA ALA A 377 23.07 5.00 5.82
C ALA A 377 23.66 4.78 4.42
N THR A 378 23.03 5.34 3.36
CA THR A 378 23.50 5.17 1.98
C THR A 378 24.70 6.05 1.62
N THR A 379 24.97 7.13 2.35
CA THR A 379 26.09 8.04 2.05
C THR A 379 27.44 7.33 1.98
N ARG A 380 27.63 6.27 2.79
CA ARG A 380 28.83 5.45 2.83
C ARG A 380 28.99 4.51 1.61
N TYR A 381 27.87 4.20 0.94
CA TYR A 381 27.84 3.18 -0.12
C TYR A 381 27.63 3.76 -1.51
N ALA A 382 27.00 4.93 -1.62
CA ALA A 382 26.55 5.50 -2.88
C ALA A 382 27.33 6.73 -3.33
N GLY A 383 28.30 7.23 -2.51
CA GLY A 383 29.07 8.42 -2.84
C GLY A 383 28.25 9.72 -2.99
N LEU A 384 26.96 9.70 -2.63
CA LEU A 384 26.10 10.87 -2.67
C LEU A 384 26.11 11.57 -1.31
N THR A 385 26.77 12.75 -1.27
CA THR A 385 26.85 13.56 -0.06
C THR A 385 25.53 14.25 0.27
N ALA A 386 25.30 14.58 1.55
CA ALA A 386 24.10 15.29 1.99
C ALA A 386 23.91 16.64 1.26
N GLY A 387 24.99 17.36 0.99
CA GLY A 387 24.90 18.62 0.23
C GLY A 387 24.42 18.41 -1.22
N ARG A 388 24.85 17.36 -1.91
CA ARG A 388 24.37 17.02 -3.26
C ARG A 388 22.91 16.57 -3.23
N PHE A 389 22.52 15.78 -2.23
CA PHE A 389 21.13 15.36 -2.03
C PHE A 389 20.21 16.57 -1.83
N LEU A 390 20.55 17.47 -0.93
CA LEU A 390 19.79 18.69 -0.69
C LEU A 390 19.73 19.59 -1.94
N ARG A 391 20.86 19.79 -2.64
CA ARG A 391 20.87 20.53 -3.91
C ARG A 391 19.98 19.90 -4.99
N THR A 392 19.79 18.59 -4.96
CA THR A 392 18.88 17.88 -5.88
C THR A 392 17.42 18.10 -5.50
N LEU A 393 17.09 18.08 -4.21
CA LEU A 393 15.69 18.20 -3.74
C LEU A 393 15.20 19.65 -3.63
N LEU A 394 16.08 20.59 -3.26
CA LEU A 394 15.70 21.97 -2.95
C LEU A 394 14.99 22.69 -4.12
N PRO A 395 15.48 22.62 -5.37
CA PRO A 395 14.78 23.25 -6.51
C PRO A 395 13.40 22.65 -6.77
N ILE A 396 13.25 21.33 -6.56
CA ILE A 396 11.97 20.64 -6.72
C ILE A 396 11.01 21.04 -5.60
N ALA A 397 11.53 21.08 -4.36
CA ALA A 397 10.75 21.50 -3.21
C ALA A 397 10.29 22.96 -3.31
N SER A 398 11.16 23.88 -3.80
CA SER A 398 10.81 25.29 -3.98
C SER A 398 9.75 25.46 -5.08
N ALA A 399 9.87 24.77 -6.22
CA ALA A 399 8.86 24.77 -7.26
C ALA A 399 7.51 24.19 -6.77
N THR A 400 7.57 23.12 -5.96
CA THR A 400 6.39 22.53 -5.31
C THR A 400 5.74 23.51 -4.32
N ALA A 401 6.52 24.20 -3.50
CA ALA A 401 6.01 25.18 -2.54
C ALA A 401 5.38 26.38 -3.28
N ALA A 402 5.99 26.87 -4.37
CA ALA A 402 5.43 27.91 -5.20
C ALA A 402 4.10 27.47 -5.84
N MET A 403 4.04 26.26 -6.43
CA MET A 403 2.80 25.68 -6.94
C MET A 403 1.72 25.61 -5.84
N PHE A 404 2.07 25.09 -4.66
CA PHE A 404 1.14 24.99 -3.54
C PHE A 404 0.58 26.34 -3.15
N GLY A 405 1.42 27.38 -3.03
CA GLY A 405 1.01 28.75 -2.70
C GLY A 405 0.06 29.33 -3.73
N VAL A 406 0.34 29.16 -5.03
CA VAL A 406 -0.54 29.64 -6.11
C VAL A 406 -1.90 28.93 -6.09
N VAL A 407 -1.93 27.60 -5.96
CA VAL A 407 -3.18 26.83 -5.94
C VAL A 407 -3.99 27.13 -4.67
N TRP A 408 -3.32 27.33 -3.54
CA TRP A 408 -3.97 27.74 -2.30
C TRP A 408 -4.61 29.13 -2.42
N ALA A 409 -3.86 30.10 -2.93
CA ALA A 409 -4.35 31.45 -3.15
C ALA A 409 -5.51 31.45 -4.17
N PHE A 410 -5.38 30.72 -5.29
CA PHE A 410 -6.45 30.56 -6.26
C PHE A 410 -7.75 30.03 -5.63
N GLY A 411 -7.64 29.04 -4.73
CA GLY A 411 -8.79 28.51 -4.00
C GLY A 411 -9.47 29.50 -3.07
N HIS A 412 -8.72 30.49 -2.57
CA HIS A 412 -9.29 31.54 -1.71
C HIS A 412 -10.12 32.59 -2.47
N PHE A 413 -9.80 32.78 -3.76
CA PHE A 413 -10.50 33.76 -4.63
C PHE A 413 -11.60 33.13 -5.48
N THR A 414 -11.80 31.81 -5.44
CA THR A 414 -12.82 31.10 -6.22
C THR A 414 -13.91 30.53 -5.34
N SER A 415 -15.16 30.88 -5.62
CA SER A 415 -16.36 30.41 -4.92
C SER A 415 -17.28 29.59 -5.84
N PHE A 416 -16.69 28.71 -6.67
CA PHE A 416 -17.46 27.79 -7.50
C PHE A 416 -17.91 26.55 -6.70
N ALA A 417 -18.80 25.75 -7.32
CA ALA A 417 -19.17 24.45 -6.76
C ALA A 417 -17.91 23.55 -6.55
N PRO A 418 -17.94 22.59 -5.59
CA PRO A 418 -16.76 21.81 -5.22
C PRO A 418 -16.06 21.10 -6.38
N LEU A 419 -16.79 20.47 -7.28
CA LEU A 419 -16.23 19.72 -8.41
C LEU A 419 -15.50 20.61 -9.45
N PRO A 420 -16.08 21.71 -9.98
CA PRO A 420 -15.36 22.66 -10.81
C PRO A 420 -14.12 23.24 -10.13
N THR A 421 -14.23 23.62 -8.84
CA THR A 421 -13.08 24.13 -8.06
C THR A 421 -11.96 23.12 -7.96
N PHE A 422 -12.29 21.86 -7.66
CA PHE A 422 -11.33 20.74 -7.62
C PHE A 422 -10.60 20.60 -8.96
N LEU A 423 -11.34 20.51 -10.08
CA LEU A 423 -10.75 20.33 -11.41
C LEU A 423 -9.88 21.53 -11.82
N LEU A 424 -10.34 22.75 -11.55
CA LEU A 424 -9.58 23.96 -11.83
C LEU A 424 -8.30 24.04 -10.99
N LYS A 425 -8.36 23.76 -9.69
CA LYS A 425 -7.16 23.69 -8.83
C LYS A 425 -6.14 22.69 -9.34
N VAL A 426 -6.59 21.51 -9.78
CA VAL A 426 -5.70 20.49 -10.36
C VAL A 426 -5.07 21.01 -11.65
N ALA A 427 -5.85 21.61 -12.56
CA ALA A 427 -5.35 22.18 -13.82
C ALA A 427 -4.33 23.31 -13.55
N VAL A 428 -4.66 24.25 -12.66
CA VAL A 428 -3.76 25.34 -12.25
C VAL A 428 -2.48 24.78 -11.64
N GLY A 429 -2.59 23.78 -10.77
CA GLY A 429 -1.43 23.13 -10.15
C GLY A 429 -0.48 22.53 -11.18
N VAL A 430 -1.00 21.77 -12.15
CA VAL A 430 -0.21 21.16 -13.22
C VAL A 430 0.48 22.23 -14.07
N VAL A 431 -0.26 23.26 -14.50
CA VAL A 431 0.29 24.35 -15.32
C VAL A 431 1.34 25.15 -14.56
N CYS A 432 1.08 25.50 -13.30
CA CYS A 432 2.03 26.22 -12.45
C CYS A 432 3.30 25.42 -12.19
N TYR A 433 3.17 24.13 -11.87
CA TYR A 433 4.36 23.28 -11.63
C TYR A 433 5.20 23.13 -12.90
N ALA A 434 4.56 22.90 -14.06
CA ALA A 434 5.26 22.86 -15.33
C ALA A 434 5.92 24.22 -15.66
N GLY A 435 5.23 25.34 -15.42
CA GLY A 435 5.75 26.68 -15.61
C GLY A 435 6.94 26.99 -14.70
N PHE A 436 6.84 26.71 -13.41
CA PHE A 436 7.97 26.86 -12.47
C PHE A 436 9.11 25.91 -12.80
N GLY A 437 8.81 24.68 -13.22
CA GLY A 437 9.80 23.71 -13.67
C GLY A 437 10.61 24.22 -14.87
N ALA A 438 9.95 24.87 -15.82
CA ALA A 438 10.60 25.49 -16.97
C ALA A 438 11.38 26.77 -16.57
N LEU A 439 10.79 27.62 -15.71
CA LEU A 439 11.42 28.86 -15.23
C LEU A 439 12.71 28.58 -14.44
N PHE A 440 12.66 27.63 -13.50
CA PHE A 440 13.82 27.21 -12.70
C PHE A 440 14.73 26.25 -13.44
N ARG A 441 14.45 25.94 -14.71
CA ARG A 441 15.22 25.01 -15.54
C ARG A 441 15.53 23.71 -14.81
N LEU A 442 14.52 23.11 -14.17
CA LEU A 442 14.70 21.89 -13.39
C LEU A 442 15.30 20.77 -14.25
N GLU A 443 16.46 20.25 -13.82
CA GLU A 443 17.13 19.12 -14.46
C GLU A 443 16.17 17.91 -14.58
N ALA A 444 15.35 17.69 -13.54
CA ALA A 444 14.35 16.64 -13.51
C ALA A 444 13.35 16.72 -14.68
N MET A 445 12.93 17.91 -15.07
CA MET A 445 11.99 18.12 -16.18
C MET A 445 12.61 17.74 -17.52
N ARG A 446 13.88 18.07 -17.73
CA ARG A 446 14.63 17.68 -18.94
C ARG A 446 14.79 16.16 -19.02
N VAL A 447 15.18 15.52 -17.93
CA VAL A 447 15.35 14.06 -17.87
C VAL A 447 14.00 13.35 -18.06
N ALA A 448 12.93 13.84 -17.43
CA ALA A 448 11.59 13.29 -17.62
C ALA A 448 11.13 13.40 -19.07
N TRP A 449 11.38 14.53 -19.73
CA TRP A 449 11.05 14.74 -21.15
C TRP A 449 11.81 13.79 -22.08
N GLU A 450 13.09 13.56 -21.82
CA GLU A 450 13.89 12.59 -22.59
C GLU A 450 13.40 11.17 -22.44
N LEU A 451 12.97 10.78 -21.21
CA LEU A 451 12.37 9.47 -20.96
C LEU A 451 11.05 9.29 -21.71
N VAL A 452 10.18 10.30 -21.67
CA VAL A 452 8.92 10.28 -22.41
C VAL A 452 9.16 10.14 -23.91
N LYS A 453 10.11 10.90 -24.48
CA LYS A 453 10.47 10.76 -25.90
C LYS A 453 10.99 9.38 -26.28
N LYS A 454 11.69 8.69 -25.39
CA LYS A 454 12.16 7.32 -25.61
C LYS A 454 11.05 6.26 -25.55
N LEU A 455 9.98 6.52 -24.79
CA LEU A 455 8.82 5.62 -24.71
C LEU A 455 7.91 5.67 -25.94
N PHE A 456 7.92 6.79 -26.66
CA PHE A 456 7.13 7.00 -27.87
C PHE A 456 7.93 6.78 -29.18
N ARG A 457 9.18 6.37 -29.07
CA ARG A 457 10.01 5.84 -30.14
C ARG A 457 10.14 4.32 -30.05
#